data_1004f25ae0008f1ba4f1dc087c27334e
#
_entry.id   1004f25ae0008f1ba4f1dc087c27334e
#
_cell.length_a   1.000
_cell.length_b   1.000
_cell.length_c   1.000
_cell.angle_alpha   90.00
_cell.angle_beta   90.00
_cell.angle_gamma   90.00
#
_symmetry.space_group_name_H-M   'P 1'
#
loop_
_entity.id
_entity.type
_entity.pdbx_description
1 polymer ?
#
loop_
_entity_poly.entity_id
_entity_poly.type
_entity_poly.pdbx_seq_one_letter_code
_entity_poly.pdbx_strand_id
1 'polypeptide(L)'
;TQGCSVLVNNGDTDFCSQVNLAAKTVAEDFFSILEFDDEYNEKWFSMVKRYYYTNEDVSLFLPINVQIVSKEGYRQFANEAPWALEFSQDLGYIDFRCLANYYGVNITGGVFNRDDFNRIGGLKPSIQVAFNYELLLRLTNKKLKVFVVPKEGYKHVIDRDNSLTDICSTKFTQDEIDKWYALAQQEYIYEEDRKITIYNNTEDKNNLNE
;
A
#
# COMPACT_ATOMS: atom_id res chain seq x y z
N THR A 1 -10.37 -12.78 26.86
CA THR A 1 -8.95 -12.55 26.53
C THR A 1 -8.68 -13.32 25.24
N GLN A 2 -8.67 -12.62 24.12
CA GLN A 2 -8.15 -13.18 22.88
C GLN A 2 -6.66 -13.50 23.09
N GLY A 3 -6.27 -14.76 22.84
CA GLY A 3 -4.90 -15.21 23.05
C GLY A 3 -3.95 -14.50 22.09
N CYS A 4 -2.83 -14.05 22.61
CA CYS A 4 -1.71 -13.57 21.80
C CYS A 4 -0.78 -14.76 21.56
N SER A 5 -0.44 -15.02 20.29
CA SER A 5 0.58 -15.99 19.91
C SER A 5 1.88 -15.27 19.58
N VAL A 6 2.98 -15.78 20.08
CA VAL A 6 4.32 -15.26 19.78
C VAL A 6 4.99 -16.16 18.76
N LEU A 7 5.30 -15.61 17.59
CA LEU A 7 6.12 -16.26 16.58
C LEU A 7 7.57 -15.83 16.78
N VAL A 8 8.43 -16.79 17.06
CA VAL A 8 9.87 -16.54 17.13
C VAL A 8 10.49 -16.87 15.78
N ASN A 9 10.99 -15.86 15.09
CA ASN A 9 11.76 -16.03 13.86
C ASN A 9 13.25 -16.11 14.20
N ASN A 10 13.86 -17.28 14.01
CA ASN A 10 15.26 -17.52 14.34
C ASN A 10 16.22 -17.31 13.15
N GLY A 11 15.72 -16.88 12.00
CA GLY A 11 16.49 -16.76 10.75
C GLY A 11 16.53 -15.35 10.19
N ASP A 12 15.50 -14.98 9.48
CA ASP A 12 15.40 -13.68 8.84
C ASP A 12 14.83 -12.62 9.79
N THR A 13 15.54 -11.51 9.90
CA THR A 13 15.13 -10.38 10.75
C THR A 13 14.52 -9.22 9.95
N ASP A 14 14.46 -9.32 8.62
CA ASP A 14 13.85 -8.30 7.79
C ASP A 14 12.32 -8.29 7.93
N PHE A 15 11.74 -7.10 7.78
CA PHE A 15 10.32 -6.86 7.94
C PHE A 15 9.46 -7.74 7.00
N CYS A 16 9.84 -7.84 5.73
CA CYS A 16 9.08 -8.57 4.72
C CYS A 16 9.00 -10.07 5.04
N SER A 17 10.12 -10.68 5.43
CA SER A 17 10.17 -12.09 5.82
C SER A 17 9.33 -12.37 7.07
N GLN A 18 9.37 -11.46 8.04
CA GLN A 18 8.56 -11.60 9.27
C GLN A 18 7.06 -11.51 8.97
N VAL A 19 6.63 -10.53 8.16
CA VAL A 19 5.24 -10.41 7.72
C VAL A 19 4.79 -11.65 6.95
N ASN A 20 5.60 -12.13 6.01
CA ASN A 20 5.28 -13.32 5.23
C ASN A 20 5.15 -14.58 6.09
N LEU A 21 6.00 -14.71 7.10
CA LEU A 21 5.91 -15.81 8.05
C LEU A 21 4.63 -15.73 8.88
N ALA A 22 4.33 -14.55 9.41
CA ALA A 22 3.12 -14.33 10.21
C ALA A 22 1.84 -14.59 9.38
N ALA A 23 1.77 -14.06 8.15
CA ALA A 23 0.62 -14.23 7.26
C ALA A 23 0.29 -15.71 6.95
N LYS A 24 1.30 -16.58 6.91
CA LYS A 24 1.10 -18.04 6.71
C LYS A 24 0.48 -18.74 7.92
N THR A 25 0.57 -18.14 9.11
CA THR A 25 0.05 -18.74 10.36
C THR A 25 -1.34 -18.23 10.72
N VAL A 26 -1.83 -17.19 10.05
CA VAL A 26 -3.19 -16.66 10.25
C VAL A 26 -4.21 -17.70 9.80
N ALA A 27 -5.21 -17.98 10.65
CA ALA A 27 -6.30 -18.90 10.34
C ALA A 27 -7.50 -18.18 9.69
N GLU A 28 -7.66 -16.89 9.97
CA GLU A 28 -8.74 -16.04 9.47
C GLU A 28 -8.53 -15.69 7.99
N ASP A 29 -9.62 -15.34 7.30
CA ASP A 29 -9.59 -14.98 5.88
C ASP A 29 -8.89 -13.64 5.62
N PHE A 30 -8.81 -12.77 6.63
CA PHE A 30 -8.18 -11.46 6.56
C PHE A 30 -7.21 -11.25 7.71
N PHE A 31 -6.16 -10.48 7.44
CA PHE A 31 -5.23 -10.01 8.46
C PHE A 31 -4.86 -8.54 8.22
N SER A 32 -4.30 -7.90 9.23
CA SER A 32 -3.75 -6.56 9.14
C SER A 32 -2.45 -6.48 9.94
N ILE A 33 -1.58 -5.54 9.55
CA ILE A 33 -0.29 -5.32 10.19
C ILE A 33 -0.42 -4.08 11.07
N LEU A 34 -0.10 -4.23 12.37
CA LEU A 34 0.03 -3.11 13.29
C LEU A 34 1.49 -2.97 13.67
N GLU A 35 2.07 -1.84 13.37
CA GLU A 35 3.40 -1.47 13.87
C GLU A 35 3.31 -1.01 15.32
N PHE A 36 4.35 -1.20 16.11
CA PHE A 36 4.25 -1.10 17.57
C PHE A 36 4.00 0.32 18.11
N ASP A 37 4.26 1.34 17.31
CA ASP A 37 4.10 2.75 17.63
C ASP A 37 2.92 3.42 16.90
N ASP A 38 2.17 2.63 16.13
CA ASP A 38 1.03 3.09 15.34
C ASP A 38 -0.30 2.74 16.01
N GLU A 39 -1.39 3.28 15.49
CA GLU A 39 -2.72 3.15 16.09
C GLU A 39 -3.80 2.97 15.01
N TYR A 40 -4.68 1.96 15.20
CA TYR A 40 -5.92 1.89 14.43
C TYR A 40 -6.96 2.88 14.95
N ASN A 41 -7.74 3.46 14.03
CA ASN A 41 -9.00 4.09 14.41
C ASN A 41 -9.96 3.02 14.99
N GLU A 42 -10.62 3.32 16.09
CA GLU A 42 -11.54 2.39 16.78
C GLU A 42 -12.60 1.76 15.86
N LYS A 43 -13.02 2.48 14.82
CA LYS A 43 -14.05 2.04 13.87
C LYS A 43 -13.47 1.38 12.62
N TRP A 44 -12.15 1.31 12.46
CA TRP A 44 -11.52 0.88 11.21
C TRP A 44 -12.04 -0.47 10.71
N PHE A 45 -11.94 -1.50 11.51
CA PHE A 45 -12.37 -2.84 11.08
C PHE A 45 -13.87 -2.95 10.83
N SER A 46 -14.70 -2.20 11.55
CA SER A 46 -16.14 -2.14 11.29
C SER A 46 -16.45 -1.45 9.97
N MET A 47 -15.68 -0.43 9.60
CA MET A 47 -15.80 0.23 8.30
C MET A 47 -15.37 -0.70 7.16
N VAL A 48 -14.22 -1.36 7.28
CA VAL A 48 -13.77 -2.36 6.30
C VAL A 48 -14.83 -3.42 6.08
N LYS A 49 -15.37 -4.00 7.16
CA LYS A 49 -16.43 -4.99 7.08
C LYS A 49 -17.66 -4.48 6.30
N ARG A 50 -18.04 -3.23 6.48
CA ARG A 50 -19.15 -2.61 5.74
C ARG A 50 -18.85 -2.50 4.25
N TYR A 51 -17.63 -2.09 3.88
CA TYR A 51 -17.23 -1.99 2.47
C TYR A 51 -17.05 -3.36 1.83
N TYR A 52 -16.58 -4.36 2.58
CA TYR A 52 -16.45 -5.73 2.12
C TYR A 52 -17.78 -6.32 1.63
N TYR A 53 -18.90 -6.10 2.32
CA TYR A 53 -20.20 -6.60 1.88
C TYR A 53 -20.67 -6.08 0.52
N THR A 54 -20.13 -4.99 0.05
CA THR A 54 -20.43 -4.42 -1.28
C THR A 54 -19.29 -4.61 -2.29
N ASN A 55 -18.14 -5.12 -1.83
CA ASN A 55 -16.93 -5.28 -2.62
C ASN A 55 -16.19 -6.57 -2.19
N GLU A 56 -16.87 -7.71 -2.29
CA GLU A 56 -16.38 -9.01 -1.79
C GLU A 56 -15.13 -9.52 -2.51
N ASP A 57 -14.84 -9.02 -3.70
CA ASP A 57 -13.69 -9.41 -4.53
C ASP A 57 -12.44 -8.51 -4.31
N VAL A 58 -12.45 -7.66 -3.28
CA VAL A 58 -11.31 -6.83 -2.92
C VAL A 58 -10.29 -7.64 -2.12
N SER A 59 -9.05 -7.68 -2.61
CA SER A 59 -7.93 -8.38 -1.99
C SER A 59 -7.22 -7.58 -0.91
N LEU A 60 -7.31 -6.24 -0.98
CA LEU A 60 -6.68 -5.34 -0.01
C LEU A 60 -7.54 -4.08 0.18
N PHE A 61 -7.96 -3.84 1.41
CA PHE A 61 -8.56 -2.58 1.82
C PHE A 61 -7.52 -1.69 2.49
N LEU A 62 -7.36 -0.47 2.02
CA LEU A 62 -6.45 0.52 2.59
C LEU A 62 -7.23 1.64 3.28
N PRO A 63 -6.73 2.17 4.39
CA PRO A 63 -7.26 3.38 5.02
C PRO A 63 -6.78 4.64 4.32
N ILE A 64 -7.44 5.76 4.54
CA ILE A 64 -6.75 7.04 4.56
C ILE A 64 -5.84 7.03 5.80
N ASN A 65 -4.54 7.11 5.59
CA ASN A 65 -3.55 7.16 6.66
C ASN A 65 -3.37 8.60 7.14
N VAL A 66 -3.49 8.80 8.44
CA VAL A 66 -3.07 10.05 9.09
C VAL A 66 -1.61 9.89 9.50
N GLN A 67 -0.72 10.53 8.77
CA GLN A 67 0.70 10.55 9.09
C GLN A 67 1.00 11.69 10.05
N ILE A 68 1.60 11.36 11.17
CA ILE A 68 2.00 12.33 12.20
C ILE A 68 3.50 12.51 12.10
N VAL A 69 3.92 13.71 11.70
CA VAL A 69 5.33 14.09 11.65
C VAL A 69 5.76 14.46 13.05
N SER A 70 6.46 13.55 13.73
CA SER A 70 6.75 13.67 15.17
C SER A 70 7.60 14.87 15.53
N LYS A 71 8.58 15.23 14.70
CA LYS A 71 9.51 16.36 14.92
C LYS A 71 8.86 17.72 14.69
N GLU A 72 7.90 17.81 13.78
CA GLU A 72 7.31 19.07 13.35
C GLU A 72 5.88 19.28 13.87
N GLY A 73 5.26 18.23 14.39
CA GLY A 73 3.94 18.28 15.02
C GLY A 73 2.77 18.50 14.08
N TYR A 74 2.97 18.44 12.75
CA TYR A 74 1.88 18.54 11.79
C TYR A 74 1.37 17.17 11.33
N ARG A 75 0.20 17.19 10.69
CA ARG A 75 -0.44 16.00 10.11
C ARG A 75 -0.45 16.13 8.61
N GLN A 76 -0.23 15.02 7.92
CA GLN A 76 -0.47 14.87 6.50
C GLN A 76 -1.27 13.59 6.25
N PHE A 77 -1.81 13.46 5.05
CA PHE A 77 -2.60 12.30 4.68
C PHE A 77 -1.91 11.52 3.57
N ALA A 78 -2.13 10.21 3.55
CA ALA A 78 -1.75 9.36 2.45
C ALA A 78 -2.94 8.48 2.03
N ASN A 79 -2.88 7.97 0.80
CA ASN A 79 -3.88 7.12 0.16
C ASN A 79 -5.15 7.83 -0.34
N GLU A 80 -5.24 9.16 -0.33
CA GLU A 80 -6.39 9.88 -0.85
C GLU A 80 -6.44 9.98 -2.38
N ALA A 81 -5.29 9.86 -3.06
CA ALA A 81 -5.17 10.03 -4.51
C ALA A 81 -6.16 9.18 -5.34
N PRO A 82 -6.45 7.90 -5.03
CA PRO A 82 -7.42 7.09 -5.79
C PRO A 82 -8.86 7.64 -5.78
N TRP A 83 -9.15 8.62 -4.94
CA TRP A 83 -10.44 9.31 -4.91
C TRP A 83 -10.51 10.53 -5.83
N ALA A 84 -9.46 10.80 -6.60
CA ALA A 84 -9.44 11.83 -7.63
C ALA A 84 -9.44 11.18 -9.02
N LEU A 85 -10.33 11.64 -9.92
CA LEU A 85 -10.49 11.11 -11.28
C LEU A 85 -9.20 11.17 -12.11
N GLU A 86 -8.29 12.07 -11.77
CA GLU A 86 -6.99 12.19 -12.44
C GLU A 86 -6.07 11.00 -12.18
N PHE A 87 -6.26 10.32 -11.04
CA PHE A 87 -5.37 9.26 -10.57
C PHE A 87 -5.94 7.85 -10.71
N SER A 88 -7.26 7.68 -10.78
CA SER A 88 -7.89 6.37 -10.89
C SER A 88 -9.07 6.41 -11.86
N GLN A 89 -9.25 5.36 -12.65
CA GLN A 89 -10.42 5.19 -13.51
C GLN A 89 -11.69 4.95 -12.68
N ASP A 90 -11.58 4.07 -11.69
CA ASP A 90 -12.66 3.75 -10.76
C ASP A 90 -12.35 4.35 -9.40
N LEU A 91 -13.16 5.30 -8.94
CA LEU A 91 -12.93 6.03 -7.69
C LEU A 91 -12.74 5.10 -6.50
N GLY A 92 -11.66 5.32 -5.78
CA GLY A 92 -11.28 4.54 -4.62
C GLY A 92 -10.48 3.27 -4.93
N TYR A 93 -10.43 2.82 -6.18
CA TYR A 93 -9.60 1.69 -6.58
C TYR A 93 -8.21 2.14 -7.00
N ILE A 94 -7.22 1.37 -6.58
CA ILE A 94 -5.84 1.54 -7.04
C ILE A 94 -5.68 0.70 -8.31
N ASP A 95 -5.37 1.38 -9.39
CA ASP A 95 -5.03 0.78 -10.67
C ASP A 95 -3.58 1.15 -11.08
N PHE A 96 -3.14 0.66 -12.24
CA PHE A 96 -1.81 0.96 -12.75
C PHE A 96 -1.63 2.46 -13.06
N ARG A 97 -2.70 3.17 -13.45
CA ARG A 97 -2.68 4.62 -13.72
C ARG A 97 -2.36 5.39 -12.44
N CYS A 98 -3.02 5.03 -11.34
CA CYS A 98 -2.72 5.58 -10.03
C CYS A 98 -1.24 5.35 -9.68
N LEU A 99 -0.77 4.11 -9.79
CA LEU A 99 0.60 3.74 -9.41
C LEU A 99 1.67 4.30 -10.34
N ALA A 100 1.37 4.52 -11.61
CA ALA A 100 2.30 5.15 -12.55
C ALA A 100 2.56 6.64 -12.25
N ASN A 101 1.59 7.31 -11.64
CA ASN A 101 1.61 8.75 -11.41
C ASN A 101 1.78 9.13 -9.92
N TYR A 102 1.56 8.19 -9.00
CA TYR A 102 1.58 8.46 -7.58
C TYR A 102 2.23 7.32 -6.79
N TYR A 103 3.39 7.58 -6.21
CA TYR A 103 4.16 6.62 -5.41
C TYR A 103 3.79 6.62 -3.93
N GLY A 104 3.00 7.59 -3.48
CA GLY A 104 2.69 7.83 -2.07
C GLY A 104 1.66 6.89 -1.46
N VAL A 105 1.21 5.86 -2.19
CA VAL A 105 0.29 4.87 -1.63
C VAL A 105 1.01 4.00 -0.62
N ASN A 106 0.45 3.92 0.60
CA ASN A 106 1.02 3.17 1.70
C ASN A 106 0.09 2.01 2.10
N ILE A 107 0.64 0.82 2.30
CA ILE A 107 -0.09 -0.37 2.74
C ILE A 107 -0.31 -0.43 4.25
N THR A 108 0.29 0.48 5.01
CA THR A 108 0.21 0.52 6.48
C THR A 108 -1.24 0.63 6.94
N GLY A 109 -1.63 -0.20 7.90
CA GLY A 109 -3.01 -0.30 8.37
C GLY A 109 -3.98 -1.01 7.41
N GLY A 110 -3.48 -1.52 6.29
CA GLY A 110 -4.27 -2.26 5.32
C GLY A 110 -4.84 -3.57 5.88
N VAL A 111 -6.00 -3.97 5.36
CA VAL A 111 -6.64 -5.27 5.66
C VAL A 111 -6.52 -6.14 4.43
N PHE A 112 -5.72 -7.18 4.52
CA PHE A 112 -5.34 -8.06 3.43
C PHE A 112 -6.20 -9.33 3.42
N ASN A 113 -6.68 -9.73 2.25
CA ASN A 113 -7.12 -11.11 2.06
C ASN A 113 -5.91 -12.03 2.14
N ARG A 114 -5.93 -12.98 3.09
CA ARG A 114 -4.81 -13.88 3.39
C ARG A 114 -4.43 -14.76 2.20
N ASP A 115 -5.42 -15.32 1.54
CA ASP A 115 -5.19 -16.29 0.46
C ASP A 115 -4.62 -15.59 -0.78
N ASP A 116 -5.11 -14.41 -1.11
CA ASP A 116 -4.56 -13.59 -2.19
C ASP A 116 -3.13 -13.15 -1.89
N PHE A 117 -2.87 -12.66 -0.68
CA PHE A 117 -1.54 -12.25 -0.26
C PHE A 117 -0.53 -13.40 -0.36
N ASN A 118 -0.90 -14.58 0.16
CA ASN A 118 -0.03 -15.75 0.10
C ASN A 118 0.14 -16.27 -1.34
N ARG A 119 -0.91 -16.26 -2.14
CA ARG A 119 -0.91 -16.72 -3.54
C ARG A 119 0.03 -15.90 -4.43
N ILE A 120 0.12 -14.60 -4.20
CA ILE A 120 1.06 -13.74 -4.95
C ILE A 120 2.48 -13.77 -4.39
N GLY A 121 2.72 -14.48 -3.29
CA GLY A 121 4.04 -14.63 -2.68
C GLY A 121 4.39 -13.61 -1.60
N GLY A 122 3.42 -12.87 -1.07
CA GLY A 122 3.63 -11.91 0.02
C GLY A 122 4.50 -10.70 -0.37
N LEU A 123 5.20 -10.14 0.60
CA LEU A 123 6.21 -9.09 0.39
C LEU A 123 7.51 -9.70 -0.14
N LYS A 124 8.24 -8.99 -0.99
CA LYS A 124 9.55 -9.43 -1.52
C LYS A 124 10.70 -8.93 -0.64
N PRO A 125 11.38 -9.79 0.13
CA PRO A 125 12.50 -9.37 1.00
C PRO A 125 13.68 -8.77 0.25
N SER A 126 13.83 -9.13 -1.03
CA SER A 126 14.89 -8.59 -1.91
C SER A 126 14.70 -7.10 -2.24
N ILE A 127 13.50 -6.57 -2.08
CA ILE A 127 13.17 -5.15 -2.35
C ILE A 127 13.15 -4.41 -1.02
N GLN A 128 14.26 -3.76 -0.68
CA GLN A 128 14.45 -3.20 0.66
C GLN A 128 13.68 -1.88 0.90
N VAL A 129 13.42 -1.09 -0.13
CA VAL A 129 12.85 0.26 0.01
C VAL A 129 11.44 0.35 -0.58
N ALA A 130 11.22 -0.14 -1.79
CA ALA A 130 9.97 0.02 -2.53
C ALA A 130 9.02 -1.19 -2.40
N PHE A 131 9.14 -2.01 -1.35
CA PHE A 131 8.37 -3.25 -1.21
C PHE A 131 6.85 -3.04 -1.15
N ASN A 132 6.40 -1.94 -0.54
CA ASN A 132 4.99 -1.56 -0.51
C ASN A 132 4.46 -1.27 -1.91
N TYR A 133 5.22 -0.47 -2.64
CA TYR A 133 4.88 -0.07 -4.00
C TYR A 133 4.92 -1.27 -4.96
N GLU A 134 5.94 -2.12 -4.86
CA GLU A 134 6.06 -3.36 -5.65
C GLU A 134 4.88 -4.29 -5.41
N LEU A 135 4.47 -4.48 -4.15
CA LEU A 135 3.29 -5.29 -3.81
C LEU A 135 2.03 -4.77 -4.51
N LEU A 136 1.80 -3.45 -4.48
CA LEU A 136 0.64 -2.83 -5.12
C LEU A 136 0.67 -3.00 -6.64
N LEU A 137 1.82 -2.80 -7.28
CA LEU A 137 2.00 -3.06 -8.71
C LEU A 137 1.72 -4.52 -9.06
N ARG A 138 2.18 -5.44 -8.25
CA ARG A 138 1.97 -6.88 -8.46
C ARG A 138 0.50 -7.27 -8.26
N LEU A 139 -0.18 -6.73 -7.24
CA LEU A 139 -1.61 -6.93 -7.05
C LEU A 139 -2.40 -6.46 -8.29
N THR A 140 -2.19 -5.23 -8.72
CA THR A 140 -2.89 -4.65 -9.87
C THR A 140 -2.56 -5.38 -11.18
N ASN A 141 -1.32 -5.78 -11.40
CA ASN A 141 -0.92 -6.59 -12.56
C ASN A 141 -1.62 -7.95 -12.58
N LYS A 142 -1.83 -8.56 -11.42
CA LYS A 142 -2.60 -9.81 -11.28
C LYS A 142 -4.11 -9.60 -11.29
N LYS A 143 -4.58 -8.37 -11.55
CA LYS A 143 -6.00 -7.98 -11.54
C LYS A 143 -6.69 -8.22 -10.20
N LEU A 144 -5.92 -8.23 -9.11
CA LEU A 144 -6.42 -8.24 -7.76
C LEU A 144 -6.79 -6.82 -7.35
N LYS A 145 -7.96 -6.66 -6.77
CA LYS A 145 -8.51 -5.35 -6.45
C LYS A 145 -7.94 -4.80 -5.15
N VAL A 146 -7.47 -3.56 -5.20
CA VAL A 146 -7.06 -2.79 -4.04
C VAL A 146 -7.98 -1.59 -3.92
N PHE A 147 -8.65 -1.46 -2.78
CA PHE A 147 -9.63 -0.40 -2.54
C PHE A 147 -9.25 0.46 -1.35
N VAL A 148 -9.27 1.76 -1.52
CA VAL A 148 -9.06 2.73 -0.45
C VAL A 148 -10.41 3.10 0.16
N VAL A 149 -10.63 2.73 1.39
CA VAL A 149 -11.80 3.16 2.16
C VAL A 149 -11.64 4.66 2.47
N PRO A 150 -12.60 5.55 2.09
CA PRO A 150 -12.43 7.01 2.25
C PRO A 150 -12.68 7.43 3.71
N LYS A 151 -11.93 6.84 4.62
CA LYS A 151 -11.99 7.07 6.06
C LYS A 151 -10.61 6.99 6.69
N GLU A 152 -10.35 7.85 7.66
CA GLU A 152 -9.17 7.75 8.50
C GLU A 152 -9.23 6.45 9.29
N GLY A 153 -8.42 5.48 8.92
CA GLY A 153 -8.41 4.14 9.53
C GLY A 153 -7.17 3.86 10.36
N TYR A 154 -6.09 4.60 10.14
CA TYR A 154 -4.81 4.33 10.74
C TYR A 154 -4.02 5.62 10.97
N LYS A 155 -3.35 5.70 12.12
CA LYS A 155 -2.38 6.75 12.44
C LYS A 155 -0.99 6.16 12.36
N HIS A 156 -0.17 6.73 11.52
CA HIS A 156 1.22 6.33 11.31
C HIS A 156 2.16 7.43 11.77
N VAL A 157 3.04 7.12 12.71
CA VAL A 157 4.06 8.05 13.20
C VAL A 157 5.27 7.98 12.29
N ILE A 158 5.50 9.04 11.53
CA ILE A 158 6.64 9.17 10.63
C ILE A 158 7.73 10.07 11.21
N ASP A 159 8.90 10.07 10.58
CA ASP A 159 10.05 10.88 10.97
C ASP A 159 10.57 10.58 12.39
N ARG A 160 10.50 9.30 12.76
CA ARG A 160 11.03 8.81 14.04
C ARG A 160 12.43 8.23 13.83
N ASP A 161 13.33 8.55 14.76
CA ASP A 161 14.68 8.02 14.78
C ASP A 161 14.64 6.47 14.90
N ASN A 162 15.48 5.78 14.12
CA ASN A 162 15.55 4.33 14.03
C ASN A 162 14.28 3.64 13.48
N SER A 163 13.37 4.36 12.82
CA SER A 163 12.31 3.74 12.01
C SER A 163 12.91 3.04 10.77
N LEU A 164 12.13 2.15 10.15
CA LEU A 164 12.56 1.54 8.87
C LEU A 164 12.87 2.60 7.81
N THR A 165 12.08 3.67 7.77
CA THR A 165 12.29 4.80 6.86
C THR A 165 13.59 5.54 7.17
N ASP A 166 13.88 5.79 8.44
CA ASP A 166 15.11 6.45 8.89
C ASP A 166 16.34 5.58 8.58
N ILE A 167 16.27 4.28 8.87
CA ILE A 167 17.32 3.32 8.53
C ILE A 167 17.54 3.28 7.02
N CYS A 168 16.49 3.27 6.21
CA CYS A 168 16.60 3.26 4.75
C CYS A 168 17.20 4.57 4.23
N SER A 169 16.77 5.73 4.72
CA SER A 169 17.29 7.04 4.32
C SER A 169 18.76 7.26 4.71
N THR A 170 19.20 6.60 5.79
CA THR A 170 20.61 6.61 6.21
C THR A 170 21.46 5.65 5.37
N LYS A 171 20.87 4.52 4.94
CA LYS A 171 21.58 3.46 4.20
C LYS A 171 21.66 3.71 2.70
N PHE A 172 20.65 4.36 2.13
CA PHE A 172 20.51 4.59 0.68
C PHE A 172 20.43 6.07 0.37
N THR A 173 21.09 6.47 -0.71
CA THR A 173 20.92 7.81 -1.30
C THR A 173 19.56 7.92 -1.99
N GLN A 174 19.08 9.15 -2.21
CA GLN A 174 17.81 9.37 -2.93
C GLN A 174 17.84 8.74 -4.33
N ASP A 175 18.95 8.83 -5.04
CA ASP A 175 19.13 8.21 -6.36
C ASP A 175 18.99 6.68 -6.33
N GLU A 176 19.42 6.04 -5.25
CA GLU A 176 19.27 4.60 -5.07
C GLU A 176 17.82 4.23 -4.74
N ILE A 177 17.15 5.03 -3.91
CA ILE A 177 15.74 4.88 -3.62
C ILE A 177 14.92 5.00 -4.92
N ASP A 178 15.16 6.04 -5.71
CA ASP A 178 14.47 6.28 -6.98
C ASP A 178 14.67 5.14 -7.98
N LYS A 179 15.87 4.53 -8.00
CA LYS A 179 16.15 3.33 -8.81
C LYS A 179 15.31 2.12 -8.39
N TRP A 180 15.06 1.91 -7.10
CA TRP A 180 14.21 0.82 -6.63
C TRP A 180 12.77 0.98 -7.12
N TYR A 181 12.22 2.21 -7.06
CA TYR A 181 10.89 2.51 -7.60
C TYR A 181 10.85 2.33 -9.13
N ALA A 182 11.87 2.81 -9.84
CA ALA A 182 11.96 2.66 -11.30
C ALA A 182 12.04 1.19 -11.72
N LEU A 183 12.82 0.36 -11.02
CA LEU A 183 12.91 -1.07 -11.28
C LEU A 183 11.57 -1.78 -11.04
N ALA A 184 10.88 -1.45 -9.95
CA ALA A 184 9.55 -1.99 -9.69
C ALA A 184 8.57 -1.61 -10.80
N GLN A 185 8.60 -0.37 -11.29
CA GLN A 185 7.77 0.05 -12.42
C GLN A 185 8.09 -0.72 -13.70
N GLN A 186 9.37 -0.89 -14.05
CA GLN A 186 9.77 -1.58 -15.27
C GLN A 186 9.30 -3.04 -15.30
N GLU A 187 9.18 -3.68 -14.14
CA GLU A 187 8.70 -5.07 -14.06
C GLU A 187 7.20 -5.20 -14.39
N TYR A 188 6.37 -4.19 -14.07
CA TYR A 188 4.91 -4.32 -14.11
C TYR A 188 4.21 -3.31 -15.03
N ILE A 189 4.84 -2.18 -15.38
CA ILE A 189 4.25 -1.14 -16.23
C ILE A 189 4.96 -1.15 -17.58
N TYR A 190 4.26 -1.68 -18.60
CA TYR A 190 4.79 -1.74 -19.95
C TYR A 190 4.62 -0.40 -20.68
N GLU A 191 5.48 -0.11 -21.66
CA GLU A 191 5.42 1.13 -22.47
C GLU A 191 4.08 1.33 -23.19
N GLU A 192 3.43 0.24 -23.56
CA GLU A 192 2.12 0.24 -24.21
C GLU A 192 1.04 0.81 -23.29
N ASP A 193 1.06 0.46 -22.02
CA ASP A 193 0.14 0.97 -20.99
C ASP A 193 0.36 2.47 -20.75
N ARG A 194 1.61 2.94 -20.82
CA ARG A 194 1.95 4.36 -20.71
C ARG A 194 1.42 5.18 -21.89
N LYS A 195 1.46 4.64 -23.09
CA LYS A 195 0.95 5.31 -24.29
C LYS A 195 -0.56 5.52 -24.23
N ILE A 196 -1.31 4.53 -23.78
CA ILE A 196 -2.77 4.63 -23.61
C ILE A 196 -3.12 5.77 -22.64
N THR A 197 -2.39 5.92 -21.55
CA THR A 197 -2.60 7.00 -20.56
C THR A 197 -2.35 8.39 -21.16
N ILE A 198 -1.35 8.54 -22.02
CA ILE A 198 -1.03 9.81 -22.67
C ILE A 198 -2.10 10.17 -23.71
N TYR A 199 -2.61 9.21 -24.47
CA TYR A 199 -3.65 9.45 -25.47
C TYR A 199 -4.98 9.87 -24.83
N ASN A 200 -5.41 9.22 -23.77
CA ASN A 200 -6.64 9.58 -23.05
C ASN A 200 -6.56 10.99 -22.44
N ASN A 201 -5.39 11.41 -21.95
CA ASN A 201 -5.19 12.76 -21.41
C ASN A 201 -5.17 13.87 -22.49
N THR A 202 -4.89 13.55 -23.75
CA THR A 202 -4.91 14.51 -24.86
C THR A 202 -6.29 14.65 -25.48
N GLU A 203 -7.09 13.59 -25.54
CA GLU A 203 -8.47 13.64 -26.04
C GLU A 203 -9.39 14.41 -25.08
N ASP A 204 -9.27 14.20 -23.77
CA ASP A 204 -10.06 14.93 -22.76
C ASP A 204 -9.78 16.45 -22.73
N LYS A 205 -8.55 16.86 -23.05
CA LYS A 205 -8.22 18.30 -23.12
C LYS A 205 -8.76 18.99 -24.38
N ASN A 206 -8.98 18.25 -25.46
CA ASN A 206 -9.54 18.81 -26.69
C ASN A 206 -11.07 18.96 -26.62
N ASN A 207 -11.74 18.18 -25.78
CA ASN A 207 -13.21 18.26 -25.60
C ASN A 207 -13.65 19.35 -24.60
N LEU A 208 -12.71 20.03 -23.92
CA LEU A 208 -13.02 21.13 -23.01
C LEU A 208 -12.91 22.52 -23.67
N ASN A 209 -12.56 22.60 -24.96
CA ASN A 209 -12.39 23.84 -25.72
C ASN A 209 -13.41 24.01 -26.88
N GLU A 210 -14.47 23.19 -26.93
CA GLU A 210 -15.67 23.38 -27.73
C GLU A 210 -16.86 23.76 -26.83
#